data_ce1bd8ffa9520c65fcdb2e9e1eb0bfde
#
_entry.id   ce1bd8ffa9520c65fcdb2e9e1eb0bfde
#
_cell.length_a   1.000
_cell.length_b   1.000
_cell.length_c   1.000
_cell.angle_alpha   90.00
_cell.angle_beta   90.00
_cell.angle_gamma   90.00
#
_symmetry.space_group_name_H-M   'P 1'
#
loop_
_entity.id
_entity.type
_entity.pdbx_description
1 polymer ?
#
loop_
_entity_poly.entity_id
_entity_poly.type
_entity_poly.pdbx_seq_one_letter_code
_entity_poly.pdbx_strand_id
1 'polypeptide(L)'
;KSTLETVLTVLHAGGKFGGGGYKVSSGLHGVGSSVVNALSTKMIAEVYREKKVHHIEFETGKTIAPLKVEGGTSKQGTCIVFYPDPTIFKETTTFDYNWVSHYARHQAYLTKGILISVFDERTGAKEAFYFEGGIKSYVKRLNNGKEVLSDTIFYVDKQIEDSEVEIGRASCRERV
;
A
#
# COMPACT_ATOMS: atom_id res chain seq x y z
N LYS A 1 2.71 5.74 -24.93
CA LYS A 1 2.13 5.08 -23.75
C LYS A 1 1.48 6.13 -22.86
N SER A 2 0.31 5.82 -22.28
CA SER A 2 -0.30 6.66 -21.27
C SER A 2 0.52 6.61 -19.97
N THR A 3 0.35 7.60 -19.08
CA THR A 3 0.99 7.56 -17.75
C THR A 3 0.59 6.29 -16.98
N LEU A 4 -0.68 5.91 -17.01
CA LEU A 4 -1.19 4.70 -16.36
C LEU A 4 -0.51 3.44 -16.89
N GLU A 5 -0.40 3.30 -18.21
CA GLU A 5 0.34 2.19 -18.84
C GLU A 5 1.81 2.19 -18.44
N THR A 6 2.46 3.36 -18.43
CA THR A 6 3.88 3.48 -18.12
C THR A 6 4.18 3.02 -16.69
N VAL A 7 3.41 3.47 -15.68
CA VAL A 7 3.63 3.09 -14.26
C VAL A 7 3.44 1.60 -14.02
N LEU A 8 2.59 0.94 -14.82
CA LEU A 8 2.27 -0.47 -14.67
C LEU A 8 3.11 -1.41 -15.54
N THR A 9 3.87 -0.89 -16.53
CA THR A 9 4.65 -1.72 -17.46
C THR A 9 6.13 -1.39 -17.56
N VAL A 10 6.56 -0.25 -16.98
CA VAL A 10 7.96 0.19 -17.09
C VAL A 10 8.60 0.19 -15.72
N LEU A 11 9.77 -0.42 -15.61
CA LEU A 11 10.56 -0.41 -14.37
C LEU A 11 11.12 1.00 -14.14
N HIS A 12 11.22 1.39 -12.87
CA HIS A 12 11.72 2.69 -12.44
C HIS A 12 10.91 3.89 -12.99
N ALA A 13 9.69 3.65 -13.44
CA ALA A 13 8.76 4.69 -13.86
C ALA A 13 7.79 4.99 -12.72
N GLY A 14 8.03 6.07 -12.00
CA GLY A 14 7.15 6.47 -10.90
C GLY A 14 7.25 7.96 -10.61
N GLY A 15 6.19 8.59 -10.14
CA GLY A 15 6.14 10.00 -9.75
C GLY A 15 6.99 10.36 -8.52
N LYS A 16 7.72 9.39 -7.96
CA LYS A 16 8.61 9.56 -6.80
C LYS A 16 10.03 10.02 -7.20
N PHE A 17 10.36 9.93 -8.48
CA PHE A 17 11.69 10.29 -9.02
C PHE A 17 11.64 11.67 -9.67
N GLY A 18 11.79 12.73 -8.88
CA GLY A 18 12.08 14.06 -9.40
C GLY A 18 10.91 15.01 -9.62
N GLY A 19 9.96 15.09 -8.68
CA GLY A 19 8.86 16.02 -8.93
C GLY A 19 8.01 16.49 -7.76
N GLY A 20 8.47 16.40 -6.51
CA GLY A 20 7.74 17.01 -5.37
C GLY A 20 6.31 16.50 -5.11
N GLY A 21 5.86 15.45 -5.82
CA GLY A 21 4.50 14.92 -5.68
C GLY A 21 4.27 14.06 -4.44
N TYR A 22 5.34 13.58 -3.80
CA TYR A 22 5.29 12.76 -2.60
C TYR A 22 6.23 13.33 -1.55
N LYS A 23 5.69 13.71 -0.39
CA LYS A 23 6.49 14.19 0.75
C LYS A 23 7.21 13.04 1.45
N VAL A 24 6.57 11.88 1.56
CA VAL A 24 7.12 10.66 2.19
C VAL A 24 6.78 9.46 1.33
N SER A 25 7.73 8.56 1.12
CA SER A 25 7.53 7.34 0.35
C SER A 25 8.47 6.23 0.81
N SER A 26 7.90 5.09 1.17
CA SER A 26 8.67 3.88 1.52
C SER A 26 9.21 3.13 0.30
N GLY A 27 8.67 3.35 -0.90
CA GLY A 27 9.11 2.70 -2.13
C GLY A 27 10.17 3.51 -2.85
N LEU A 28 11.38 2.98 -2.98
CA LEU A 28 12.54 3.68 -3.55
C LEU A 28 12.89 3.24 -4.98
N HIS A 29 12.34 2.13 -5.47
CA HIS A 29 12.78 1.53 -6.73
C HIS A 29 11.81 1.71 -7.91
N GLY A 30 10.55 2.09 -7.66
CA GLY A 30 9.54 2.29 -8.72
C GLY A 30 9.23 1.02 -9.53
N VAL A 31 9.32 -0.15 -8.90
CA VAL A 31 9.11 -1.44 -9.58
C VAL A 31 7.91 -2.23 -9.05
N GLY A 32 7.36 -1.90 -7.88
CA GLY A 32 6.34 -2.71 -7.22
C GLY A 32 5.11 -2.97 -8.10
N SER A 33 4.52 -1.95 -8.69
CA SER A 33 3.32 -2.07 -9.51
C SER A 33 3.57 -2.83 -10.82
N SER A 34 4.70 -2.60 -11.47
CA SER A 34 5.07 -3.30 -12.71
C SER A 34 5.44 -4.77 -12.46
N VAL A 35 6.04 -5.09 -11.30
CA VAL A 35 6.31 -6.48 -10.91
C VAL A 35 5.02 -7.23 -10.62
N VAL A 36 4.06 -6.64 -9.88
CA VAL A 36 2.74 -7.28 -9.66
C VAL A 36 2.05 -7.57 -11.00
N ASN A 37 2.09 -6.63 -11.95
CA ASN A 37 1.56 -6.84 -13.29
C ASN A 37 2.26 -8.00 -14.02
N ALA A 38 3.59 -8.03 -14.02
CA ALA A 38 4.37 -9.09 -14.69
C ALA A 38 4.13 -10.48 -14.10
N LEU A 39 3.83 -10.56 -12.79
CA LEU A 39 3.56 -11.81 -12.05
C LEU A 39 2.07 -12.18 -12.01
N SER A 40 1.24 -11.53 -12.80
CA SER A 40 -0.20 -11.77 -12.86
C SER A 40 -0.61 -12.32 -14.22
N THR A 41 -1.49 -13.33 -14.23
CA THR A 41 -2.13 -13.78 -15.48
C THR A 41 -2.99 -12.68 -16.08
N LYS A 42 -3.64 -11.88 -15.24
CA LYS A 42 -4.43 -10.73 -15.65
C LYS A 42 -4.32 -9.61 -14.63
N MET A 43 -4.22 -8.36 -15.11
CA MET A 43 -4.38 -7.17 -14.29
C MET A 43 -5.32 -6.19 -14.98
N ILE A 44 -6.19 -5.57 -14.20
CA ILE A 44 -7.09 -4.51 -14.64
C ILE A 44 -6.82 -3.27 -13.80
N ALA A 45 -6.68 -2.13 -14.44
CA ALA A 45 -6.54 -0.85 -13.76
C ALA A 45 -7.63 0.12 -14.20
N GLU A 46 -8.34 0.68 -13.22
CA GLU A 46 -9.34 1.73 -13.44
C GLU A 46 -8.98 2.96 -12.63
N VAL A 47 -8.91 4.10 -13.29
CA VAL A 47 -8.68 5.40 -12.64
C VAL A 47 -9.91 6.26 -12.86
N TYR A 48 -10.52 6.66 -11.76
CA TYR A 48 -11.69 7.53 -11.70
C TYR A 48 -11.24 8.96 -11.47
N ARG A 49 -11.27 9.78 -12.51
CA ARG A 49 -10.82 11.18 -12.48
C ARG A 49 -11.60 12.03 -13.45
N GLU A 50 -11.90 13.28 -13.06
CA GLU A 50 -12.57 14.26 -13.92
C GLU A 50 -13.89 13.76 -14.51
N LYS A 51 -14.68 13.03 -13.68
CA LYS A 51 -15.95 12.38 -14.07
C LYS A 51 -15.80 11.34 -15.19
N LYS A 52 -14.60 10.82 -15.41
CA LYS A 52 -14.27 9.80 -16.40
C LYS A 52 -13.65 8.57 -15.74
N VAL A 53 -13.85 7.42 -16.37
CA VAL A 53 -13.18 6.15 -16.03
C VAL A 53 -12.13 5.89 -17.09
N HIS A 54 -10.88 5.79 -16.66
CA HIS A 54 -9.76 5.37 -17.50
C HIS A 54 -9.49 3.90 -17.21
N HIS A 55 -9.80 3.02 -18.16
CA HIS A 55 -9.71 1.57 -18.03
C HIS A 55 -8.63 1.00 -18.94
N ILE A 56 -7.78 0.12 -18.40
CA ILE A 56 -6.74 -0.58 -19.16
C ILE A 56 -6.54 -2.00 -18.60
N GLU A 57 -6.26 -2.96 -19.50
CA GLU A 57 -6.04 -4.36 -19.14
C GLU A 57 -4.67 -4.87 -19.58
N PHE A 58 -4.13 -5.77 -18.77
CA PHE A 58 -2.82 -6.38 -18.98
C PHE A 58 -2.90 -7.90 -18.79
N GLU A 59 -1.99 -8.60 -19.45
CA GLU A 59 -1.73 -10.02 -19.29
C GLU A 59 -0.22 -10.23 -19.18
N THR A 60 0.24 -10.85 -18.11
CA THR A 60 1.67 -11.12 -17.85
C THR A 60 2.59 -9.90 -18.13
N GLY A 61 2.18 -8.72 -17.64
CA GLY A 61 2.92 -7.47 -17.79
C GLY A 61 2.75 -6.76 -19.14
N LYS A 62 2.01 -7.32 -20.09
CA LYS A 62 1.78 -6.73 -21.42
C LYS A 62 0.38 -6.14 -21.52
N THR A 63 0.26 -4.98 -22.12
CA THR A 63 -1.04 -4.36 -22.42
C THR A 63 -1.77 -5.18 -23.47
N ILE A 64 -2.95 -5.71 -23.14
CA ILE A 64 -3.81 -6.48 -24.07
C ILE A 64 -4.96 -5.65 -24.62
N ALA A 65 -5.39 -4.62 -23.88
CA ALA A 65 -6.39 -3.67 -24.35
C ALA A 65 -5.85 -2.24 -24.14
N PRO A 66 -5.93 -1.37 -25.14
CA PRO A 66 -5.49 0.02 -25.03
C PRO A 66 -6.35 0.76 -24.01
N LEU A 67 -5.81 1.87 -23.48
CA LEU A 67 -6.54 2.72 -22.54
C LEU A 67 -7.85 3.20 -23.18
N LYS A 68 -8.98 2.82 -22.54
CA LYS A 68 -10.31 3.33 -22.87
C LYS A 68 -10.68 4.42 -21.87
N VAL A 69 -11.36 5.45 -22.35
CA VAL A 69 -11.86 6.54 -21.53
C VAL A 69 -13.36 6.63 -21.70
N GLU A 70 -14.07 6.39 -20.62
CA GLU A 70 -15.53 6.44 -20.57
C GLU A 70 -16.00 7.56 -19.63
N GLY A 71 -17.15 8.17 -19.93
CA GLY A 71 -17.72 9.25 -19.13
C GLY A 71 -18.71 8.76 -18.06
N GLY A 72 -19.15 9.68 -17.19
CA GLY A 72 -20.32 9.47 -16.34
C GLY A 72 -20.09 8.86 -14.96
N THR A 73 -18.91 9.02 -14.33
CA THR A 73 -18.69 8.60 -12.95
C THR A 73 -18.61 9.78 -11.96
N SER A 74 -19.17 9.60 -10.77
CA SER A 74 -18.95 10.49 -9.62
C SER A 74 -17.81 9.99 -8.71
N LYS A 75 -17.29 8.79 -8.97
CA LYS A 75 -16.18 8.21 -8.19
C LYS A 75 -14.87 8.98 -8.43
N GLN A 76 -14.00 8.96 -7.45
CA GLN A 76 -12.63 9.45 -7.54
C GLN A 76 -11.69 8.43 -6.90
N GLY A 77 -10.54 8.16 -7.51
CA GLY A 77 -9.54 7.23 -7.00
C GLY A 77 -9.08 6.22 -8.04
N THR A 78 -8.49 5.12 -7.57
CA THR A 78 -7.93 4.06 -8.42
C THR A 78 -8.39 2.70 -7.91
N CYS A 79 -8.75 1.80 -8.82
CA CYS A 79 -9.02 0.40 -8.55
C CYS A 79 -8.01 -0.45 -9.34
N ILE A 80 -7.33 -1.37 -8.65
CA ILE A 80 -6.45 -2.36 -9.26
C ILE A 80 -6.98 -3.74 -8.92
N VAL A 81 -7.22 -4.54 -9.95
CA VAL A 81 -7.59 -5.96 -9.82
C VAL A 81 -6.47 -6.77 -10.45
N PHE A 82 -6.00 -7.82 -9.77
CA PHE A 82 -4.97 -8.69 -10.34
C PHE A 82 -5.17 -10.14 -9.90
N TYR A 83 -4.70 -11.03 -10.74
CA TYR A 83 -4.80 -12.49 -10.56
C TYR A 83 -3.38 -13.07 -10.59
N PRO A 84 -2.83 -13.54 -9.45
CA PRO A 84 -1.49 -14.13 -9.40
C PRO A 84 -1.35 -15.30 -10.39
N ASP A 85 -0.20 -15.39 -11.06
CA ASP A 85 0.07 -16.45 -12.04
C ASP A 85 0.39 -17.78 -11.35
N PRO A 86 -0.44 -18.83 -11.49
CA PRO A 86 -0.19 -20.14 -10.86
C PRO A 86 1.02 -20.86 -11.45
N THR A 87 1.52 -20.46 -12.61
CA THR A 87 2.74 -21.03 -13.18
C THR A 87 4.00 -20.54 -12.47
N ILE A 88 3.90 -19.37 -11.81
CA ILE A 88 4.96 -18.75 -11.01
C ILE A 88 4.74 -19.10 -9.54
N PHE A 89 3.53 -18.86 -9.01
CA PHE A 89 3.15 -19.14 -7.62
C PHE A 89 2.59 -20.57 -7.51
N LYS A 90 3.48 -21.57 -7.57
CA LYS A 90 3.13 -22.99 -7.65
C LYS A 90 2.51 -23.56 -6.38
N GLU A 91 2.86 -23.00 -5.22
CA GLU A 91 2.37 -23.48 -3.93
C GLU A 91 0.94 -23.02 -3.64
N THR A 92 0.67 -21.75 -3.86
CA THR A 92 -0.65 -21.15 -3.69
C THR A 92 -0.80 -19.81 -4.40
N THR A 93 -1.99 -19.53 -4.89
CA THR A 93 -2.43 -18.20 -5.35
C THR A 93 -3.48 -17.59 -4.41
N THR A 94 -3.78 -18.29 -3.30
CA THR A 94 -4.77 -17.83 -2.32
C THR A 94 -4.11 -16.96 -1.27
N PHE A 95 -4.64 -15.78 -1.07
CA PHE A 95 -4.17 -14.87 -0.03
C PHE A 95 -4.66 -15.30 1.34
N ASP A 96 -3.75 -15.34 2.31
CA ASP A 96 -4.09 -15.52 3.73
C ASP A 96 -4.62 -14.19 4.30
N TYR A 97 -5.85 -14.22 4.81
CA TYR A 97 -6.51 -13.03 5.36
C TYR A 97 -5.75 -12.46 6.57
N ASN A 98 -5.30 -13.31 7.47
CA ASN A 98 -4.64 -12.86 8.70
C ASN A 98 -3.31 -12.17 8.37
N TRP A 99 -2.57 -12.72 7.40
CA TRP A 99 -1.31 -12.13 6.95
C TRP A 99 -1.55 -10.76 6.28
N VAL A 100 -2.53 -10.67 5.37
CA VAL A 100 -2.88 -9.40 4.70
C VAL A 100 -3.36 -8.37 5.70
N SER A 101 -4.23 -8.76 6.64
CA SER A 101 -4.74 -7.86 7.69
C SER A 101 -3.62 -7.38 8.63
N HIS A 102 -2.72 -8.29 9.02
CA HIS A 102 -1.54 -7.94 9.82
C HIS A 102 -0.65 -6.91 9.09
N TYR A 103 -0.35 -7.15 7.83
CA TYR A 103 0.43 -6.23 7.00
C TYR A 103 -0.26 -4.86 6.84
N ALA A 104 -1.57 -4.85 6.54
CA ALA A 104 -2.36 -3.63 6.41
C ALA A 104 -2.35 -2.79 7.70
N ARG A 105 -2.44 -3.44 8.87
CA ARG A 105 -2.33 -2.79 10.18
C ARG A 105 -0.98 -2.12 10.38
N HIS A 106 0.13 -2.78 9.99
CA HIS A 106 1.46 -2.18 10.07
C HIS A 106 1.60 -0.98 9.14
N GLN A 107 1.08 -1.10 7.91
CA GLN A 107 1.09 0.02 6.97
C GLN A 107 0.28 1.22 7.50
N ALA A 108 -0.85 0.98 8.17
CA ALA A 108 -1.65 2.05 8.77
C ALA A 108 -0.91 2.78 9.91
N TYR A 109 -0.01 2.11 10.64
CA TYR A 109 0.87 2.81 11.60
C TYR A 109 1.95 3.65 10.92
N LEU A 110 2.48 3.20 9.77
CA LEU A 110 3.50 3.92 9.02
C LEU A 110 2.94 5.10 8.20
N THR A 111 1.64 5.05 7.89
CA THR A 111 0.95 6.09 7.10
C THR A 111 -0.15 6.75 7.94
N LYS A 112 0.27 7.51 8.95
CA LYS A 112 -0.66 8.16 9.90
C LYS A 112 -1.77 8.93 9.18
N GLY A 113 -3.01 8.81 9.68
CA GLY A 113 -4.17 9.52 9.14
C GLY A 113 -4.79 8.88 7.89
N ILE A 114 -4.32 7.72 7.45
CA ILE A 114 -4.91 6.97 6.33
C ILE A 114 -5.72 5.78 6.87
N LEU A 115 -6.95 5.65 6.42
CA LEU A 115 -7.79 4.48 6.68
C LEU A 115 -7.45 3.36 5.69
N ILE A 116 -7.04 2.20 6.24
CA ILE A 116 -6.79 0.99 5.46
C ILE A 116 -7.82 -0.06 5.88
N SER A 117 -8.60 -0.57 4.94
CA SER A 117 -9.60 -1.62 5.19
C SER A 117 -9.23 -2.88 4.41
N VAL A 118 -9.42 -4.03 5.07
CA VAL A 118 -9.27 -5.36 4.46
C VAL A 118 -10.61 -6.06 4.53
N PHE A 119 -11.03 -6.66 3.43
CA PHE A 119 -12.25 -7.43 3.34
C PHE A 119 -12.00 -8.72 2.57
N ASP A 120 -12.35 -9.85 3.17
CA ASP A 120 -12.31 -11.17 2.53
C ASP A 120 -13.73 -11.58 2.12
N GLU A 121 -14.04 -11.50 0.84
CA GLU A 121 -15.34 -11.86 0.28
C GLU A 121 -15.68 -13.37 0.45
N ARG A 122 -14.67 -14.22 0.62
CA ARG A 122 -14.85 -15.68 0.80
C ARG A 122 -15.47 -16.00 2.16
N THR A 123 -15.07 -15.26 3.19
CA THR A 123 -15.47 -15.51 4.59
C THR A 123 -16.37 -14.42 5.16
N GLY A 124 -16.45 -13.27 4.50
CA GLY A 124 -17.08 -12.05 5.01
C GLY A 124 -16.28 -11.33 6.08
N ALA A 125 -15.04 -11.79 6.38
CA ALA A 125 -14.18 -11.17 7.38
C ALA A 125 -13.77 -9.76 6.93
N LYS A 126 -13.84 -8.81 7.88
CA LYS A 126 -13.55 -7.39 7.61
C LYS A 126 -12.83 -6.76 8.79
N GLU A 127 -11.76 -6.06 8.51
CA GLU A 127 -11.06 -5.18 9.46
C GLU A 127 -10.74 -3.83 8.83
N ALA A 128 -10.62 -2.80 9.69
CA ALA A 128 -10.24 -1.46 9.25
C ALA A 128 -9.27 -0.86 10.28
N PHE A 129 -8.24 -0.18 9.80
CA PHE A 129 -7.16 0.37 10.58
C PHE A 129 -6.99 1.85 10.28
N TYR A 130 -6.99 2.66 11.33
CA TYR A 130 -6.75 4.10 11.25
C TYR A 130 -5.97 4.53 12.50
N PHE A 131 -4.79 5.08 12.34
CA PHE A 131 -3.94 5.49 13.45
C PHE A 131 -3.42 6.91 13.25
N GLU A 132 -4.08 7.85 13.88
CA GLU A 132 -3.74 9.26 13.81
C GLU A 132 -2.36 9.56 14.42
N GLY A 133 -1.96 8.80 15.45
CA GLY A 133 -0.67 8.92 16.12
C GLY A 133 0.47 8.14 15.46
N GLY A 134 0.25 7.47 14.30
CA GLY A 134 1.30 6.79 13.55
C GLY A 134 2.17 5.84 14.39
N ILE A 135 3.50 5.98 14.28
CA ILE A 135 4.49 5.17 15.02
C ILE A 135 4.33 5.30 16.54
N LYS A 136 3.92 6.46 17.07
CA LYS A 136 3.64 6.61 18.50
C LYS A 136 2.53 5.68 18.99
N SER A 137 1.47 5.53 18.18
CA SER A 137 0.40 4.56 18.43
C SER A 137 0.87 3.13 18.38
N TYR A 138 1.80 2.83 17.46
CA TYR A 138 2.43 1.51 17.36
C TYR A 138 3.25 1.16 18.61
N VAL A 139 4.11 2.08 19.08
CA VAL A 139 4.87 1.90 20.32
C VAL A 139 3.94 1.67 21.52
N LYS A 140 2.84 2.45 21.62
CA LYS A 140 1.83 2.25 22.67
C LYS A 140 1.24 0.84 22.63
N ARG A 141 0.96 0.32 21.43
CA ARG A 141 0.49 -1.07 21.26
C ARG A 141 1.53 -2.09 21.68
N LEU A 142 2.82 -1.90 21.32
CA LEU A 142 3.91 -2.80 21.72
C LEU A 142 4.10 -2.88 23.23
N ASN A 143 3.81 -1.79 23.92
CA ASN A 143 3.87 -1.70 25.40
C ASN A 143 2.66 -2.32 26.09
N ASN A 144 1.56 -2.57 25.35
CA ASN A 144 0.33 -3.08 25.95
C ASN A 144 0.56 -4.48 26.56
N GLY A 145 0.20 -4.63 27.84
CA GLY A 145 0.39 -5.87 28.60
C GLY A 145 1.83 -6.15 29.04
N LYS A 146 2.73 -5.17 28.90
CA LYS A 146 4.13 -5.26 29.35
C LYS A 146 4.39 -4.29 30.49
N GLU A 147 5.35 -4.62 31.36
CA GLU A 147 5.89 -3.70 32.35
C GLU A 147 6.78 -2.69 31.63
N VAL A 148 6.33 -1.44 31.54
CA VAL A 148 7.08 -0.36 30.91
C VAL A 148 8.05 0.29 31.90
N LEU A 149 9.24 0.65 31.45
CA LEU A 149 10.24 1.34 32.28
C LEU A 149 9.98 2.84 32.38
N SER A 150 9.16 3.39 31.50
CA SER A 150 8.73 4.79 31.49
C SER A 150 7.34 4.90 30.91
N ASP A 151 6.46 5.67 31.55
CA ASP A 151 5.13 5.99 31.03
C ASP A 151 5.17 6.91 29.82
N THR A 152 6.28 7.62 29.63
CA THR A 152 6.47 8.50 28.49
C THR A 152 7.15 7.76 27.34
N ILE A 153 6.46 7.70 26.20
CA ILE A 153 7.02 7.18 24.96
C ILE A 153 7.99 8.22 24.41
N PHE A 154 9.26 7.85 24.22
CA PHE A 154 10.18 8.68 23.44
C PHE A 154 9.73 8.69 21.98
N TYR A 155 9.45 9.90 21.47
CA TYR A 155 8.98 10.09 20.10
C TYR A 155 9.58 11.36 19.51
N VAL A 156 10.09 11.23 18.30
CA VAL A 156 10.63 12.34 17.50
C VAL A 156 10.02 12.24 16.09
N ASP A 157 9.52 13.36 15.61
CA ASP A 157 9.03 13.57 14.26
C ASP A 157 9.70 14.86 13.76
N LYS A 158 10.63 14.74 12.84
CA LYS A 158 11.44 15.87 12.39
C LYS A 158 11.74 15.79 10.90
N GLN A 159 11.51 16.90 10.22
CA GLN A 159 11.97 17.08 8.86
C GLN A 159 13.41 17.64 8.87
N ILE A 160 14.32 17.00 8.13
CA ILE A 160 15.72 17.38 7.98
C ILE A 160 16.01 17.46 6.49
N GLU A 161 16.15 18.68 5.96
CA GLU A 161 16.34 18.94 4.52
C GLU A 161 15.26 18.23 3.68
N ASP A 162 15.67 17.30 2.82
CA ASP A 162 14.77 16.53 1.95
C ASP A 162 14.28 15.20 2.58
N SER A 163 14.54 14.99 3.88
CA SER A 163 14.22 13.75 4.59
C SER A 163 13.29 14.01 5.78
N GLU A 164 12.29 13.14 5.95
CA GLU A 164 11.45 13.11 7.13
C GLU A 164 11.84 11.91 8.00
N VAL A 165 12.09 12.16 9.29
CA VAL A 165 12.50 11.14 10.25
C VAL A 165 11.48 11.05 11.36
N GLU A 166 10.83 9.88 11.47
CA GLU A 166 9.90 9.58 12.56
C GLU A 166 10.45 8.40 13.38
N ILE A 167 10.70 8.63 14.67
CA ILE A 167 11.26 7.64 15.60
C ILE A 167 10.37 7.51 16.82
N GLY A 168 9.93 6.28 17.10
CA GLY A 168 9.28 5.92 18.34
C GLY A 168 10.08 4.82 19.04
N ARG A 169 10.31 4.94 20.37
CA ARG A 169 11.02 3.95 21.17
C ARG A 169 10.16 3.38 22.27
N ALA A 170 10.04 2.04 22.29
CA ALA A 170 9.51 1.29 23.41
C ALA A 170 10.66 0.90 24.35
N SER A 171 10.41 0.96 25.68
CA SER A 171 11.33 0.46 26.69
C SER A 171 10.50 -0.32 27.72
N CYS A 172 10.60 -1.66 27.66
CA CYS A 172 9.90 -2.56 28.57
C CYS A 172 10.86 -3.62 29.11
N ARG A 173 10.56 -4.16 30.32
CA ARG A 173 11.23 -5.34 30.83
C ARG A 173 10.76 -6.57 30.10
N GLU A 174 11.69 -7.39 29.60
CA GLU A 174 11.35 -8.76 29.25
C GLU A 174 11.04 -9.54 30.54
N ARG A 175 9.92 -10.21 30.58
CA ARG A 175 9.69 -11.22 31.61
C ARG A 175 10.53 -12.43 31.22
N VAL A 176 11.58 -12.68 31.99
CA VAL A 176 12.35 -13.91 31.95
C VAL A 176 11.50 -15.06 32.48
#